data_9dedfb006e85bb4fcc749c9f838759e6
#
_entry.id   9dedfb006e85bb4fcc749c9f838759e6
#
_cell.length_a   1.000
_cell.length_b   1.000
_cell.length_c   1.000
_cell.angle_alpha   90.00
_cell.angle_beta   90.00
_cell.angle_gamma   90.00
#
_symmetry.space_group_name_H-M   'P 1'
#
loop_
_entity.id
_entity.type
_entity.pdbx_description
1 polymer ?
#
loop_
_entity_poly.entity_id
_entity_poly.type
_entity_poly.pdbx_seq_one_letter_code
_entity_poly.pdbx_strand_id
1 'polypeptide(L)'
;IIYKSQKGFNLYTNFSEKVILTKKNIVNFLNKRNLKKKKLKKTDLYIGFFGYEILNNLIGVKVPKQKSNNFPKGIFYKPDTLIKLSENLKYRSEYQLKKNKKFDININKATYTKIFNNFKKKIKKGETYQIKICTKYKNQSKIDPLDYFCRLSKTNLAPEAFMIKDKNFSVISCSPENLIIKKGSSISTKPIAGTLRKKKNIDKSKALKFFRKNVKETKEHNMIVDMERSDLSK
;
A
#
# COMPACT_ATOMS: atom_id res chain seq x y z
N ILE A 1 9.91 12.67 1.75
CA ILE A 1 9.15 11.45 2.05
C ILE A 1 8.83 11.43 3.54
N ILE A 2 7.59 11.17 3.88
CA ILE A 2 7.15 10.98 5.27
C ILE A 2 6.69 9.54 5.44
N TYR A 3 7.12 8.89 6.52
CA TYR A 3 6.77 7.51 6.82
C TYR A 3 6.44 7.33 8.31
N LYS A 4 5.37 6.59 8.64
CA LYS A 4 4.97 6.29 10.01
C LYS A 4 6.06 5.49 10.72
N SER A 5 6.36 5.87 11.95
CA SER A 5 7.27 5.17 12.86
C SER A 5 6.52 4.74 14.12
N GLN A 6 7.18 4.02 15.00
CA GLN A 6 6.57 3.60 16.29
C GLN A 6 6.17 4.79 17.18
N LYS A 7 6.92 5.90 17.09
CA LYS A 7 6.71 7.10 17.90
C LYS A 7 6.61 8.36 17.03
N GLY A 8 5.56 8.44 16.19
CA GLY A 8 5.36 9.58 15.29
C GLY A 8 5.69 9.29 13.84
N PHE A 9 6.38 10.19 13.16
CA PHE A 9 6.75 10.06 11.75
C PHE A 9 8.24 10.34 11.54
N ASN A 10 8.79 9.70 10.53
CA ASN A 10 10.13 9.99 10.00
C ASN A 10 9.97 10.81 8.72
N LEU A 11 10.60 11.97 8.66
CA LEU A 11 10.75 12.79 7.47
C LEU A 11 12.13 12.55 6.87
N TYR A 12 12.17 12.07 5.65
CA TYR A 12 13.38 11.85 4.88
C TYR A 12 13.50 12.93 3.80
N THR A 13 14.65 13.59 3.76
CA THR A 13 14.97 14.68 2.83
C THR A 13 16.40 14.53 2.29
N ASN A 14 16.77 15.40 1.34
CA ASN A 14 18.10 15.43 0.73
C ASN A 14 18.48 14.05 0.19
N PHE A 15 18.09 13.78 -1.05
CA PHE A 15 18.26 12.47 -1.66
C PHE A 15 19.52 12.43 -2.51
N SER A 16 20.49 11.61 -2.15
CA SER A 16 21.73 11.39 -2.91
C SER A 16 21.52 10.53 -4.16
N GLU A 17 20.49 9.69 -4.15
CA GLU A 17 20.19 8.83 -5.30
C GLU A 17 18.68 8.74 -5.53
N LYS A 18 18.27 8.80 -6.81
CA LYS A 18 16.91 8.58 -7.28
C LYS A 18 16.96 7.51 -8.37
N VAL A 19 16.32 6.38 -8.12
CA VAL A 19 16.29 5.24 -9.04
C VAL A 19 14.89 5.09 -9.61
N ILE A 20 14.74 5.30 -10.91
CA ILE A 20 13.51 4.98 -11.65
C ILE A 20 13.64 3.54 -12.13
N LEU A 21 12.69 2.68 -11.73
CA LEU A 21 12.72 1.27 -12.07
C LEU A 21 12.19 1.03 -13.48
N THR A 22 12.88 0.14 -14.16
CA THR A 22 12.56 -0.37 -15.50
C THR A 22 12.73 -1.88 -15.50
N LYS A 23 12.25 -2.56 -16.55
CA LYS A 23 12.52 -3.99 -16.75
C LYS A 23 14.02 -4.32 -16.74
N LYS A 24 14.86 -3.40 -17.24
CA LYS A 24 16.31 -3.63 -17.41
C LYS A 24 17.07 -3.54 -16.09
N ASN A 25 16.63 -2.68 -15.15
CA ASN A 25 17.42 -2.40 -13.94
C ASN A 25 16.85 -2.95 -12.64
N ILE A 26 15.59 -3.43 -12.62
CA ILE A 26 14.93 -3.89 -11.39
C ILE A 26 15.66 -5.04 -10.71
N VAL A 27 16.14 -6.03 -11.46
CA VAL A 27 16.87 -7.19 -10.90
C VAL A 27 18.18 -6.73 -10.27
N ASN A 28 18.93 -5.88 -10.98
CA ASN A 28 20.17 -5.31 -10.46
C ASN A 28 19.94 -4.43 -9.23
N PHE A 29 18.85 -3.65 -9.22
CA PHE A 29 18.46 -2.86 -8.06
C PHE A 29 18.15 -3.74 -6.84
N LEU A 30 17.38 -4.80 -7.01
CA LEU A 30 17.06 -5.75 -5.95
C LEU A 30 18.29 -6.52 -5.44
N ASN A 31 19.26 -6.78 -6.33
CA ASN A 31 20.51 -7.47 -6.00
C ASN A 31 21.59 -6.55 -5.42
N LYS A 32 21.45 -5.24 -5.45
CA LYS A 32 22.37 -4.23 -4.86
C LYS A 32 22.60 -4.41 -3.33
N ARG A 33 22.44 -5.60 -2.79
CA ARG A 33 22.23 -5.88 -1.36
C ARG A 33 23.46 -5.82 -0.48
N ASN A 34 24.65 -5.79 -1.02
CA ASN A 34 25.81 -6.07 -0.19
C ASN A 34 26.48 -4.81 0.30
N LEU A 35 25.78 -4.05 1.10
CA LEU A 35 26.45 -3.15 2.02
C LEU A 35 27.07 -4.01 3.14
N LYS A 36 28.28 -4.51 2.91
CA LYS A 36 29.15 -5.10 3.95
C LYS A 36 29.59 -4.03 4.97
N LYS A 37 28.72 -3.09 5.32
CA LYS A 37 29.00 -2.09 6.33
C LYS A 37 28.79 -2.71 7.70
N LYS A 38 29.81 -2.71 8.54
CA LYS A 38 29.74 -3.16 9.94
C LYS A 38 28.70 -2.36 10.76
N LYS A 39 28.34 -1.14 10.35
CA LYS A 39 27.38 -0.28 11.03
C LYS A 39 26.56 0.51 9.99
N LEU A 40 25.26 0.21 9.87
CA LEU A 40 24.36 0.93 8.98
C LEU A 40 23.85 2.21 9.66
N LYS A 41 23.86 3.32 8.91
CA LYS A 41 23.16 4.57 9.31
C LYS A 41 21.66 4.41 9.10
N LYS A 42 20.83 5.18 9.81
CA LYS A 42 19.36 5.18 9.63
C LYS A 42 18.90 5.68 8.26
N THR A 43 19.79 6.29 7.50
CA THR A 43 19.60 6.75 6.11
C THR A 43 20.14 5.78 5.07
N ASP A 44 20.85 4.71 5.47
CA ASP A 44 21.34 3.66 4.56
C ASP A 44 20.19 2.72 4.12
N LEU A 45 19.20 3.31 3.46
CA LEU A 45 18.02 2.60 2.98
C LEU A 45 17.49 3.26 1.70
N TYR A 46 16.67 2.53 0.96
CA TYR A 46 15.90 3.06 -0.15
C TYR A 46 14.41 3.08 0.23
N ILE A 47 13.75 4.20 -0.04
CA ILE A 47 12.31 4.37 0.18
C ILE A 47 11.65 4.67 -1.16
N GLY A 48 10.59 3.93 -1.48
CA GLY A 48 9.91 4.10 -2.75
C GLY A 48 8.75 3.13 -2.90
N PHE A 49 8.39 2.84 -4.14
CA PHE A 49 7.34 1.90 -4.46
C PHE A 49 7.62 1.12 -5.75
N PHE A 50 7.02 -0.05 -5.83
CA PHE A 50 6.89 -0.84 -7.05
C PHE A 50 5.50 -0.64 -7.63
N GLY A 51 5.40 -0.24 -8.88
CA GLY A 51 4.16 -0.28 -9.62
C GLY A 51 3.81 -1.71 -10.02
N TYR A 52 2.53 -2.02 -10.03
CA TYR A 52 2.04 -3.36 -10.36
C TYR A 52 2.51 -3.83 -11.75
N GLU A 53 2.60 -2.92 -12.71
CA GLU A 53 2.99 -3.22 -14.08
C GLU A 53 4.45 -3.69 -14.22
N ILE A 54 5.34 -3.27 -13.32
CA ILE A 54 6.75 -3.70 -13.38
C ILE A 54 6.90 -5.13 -12.85
N LEU A 55 6.11 -5.51 -11.84
CA LEU A 55 6.12 -6.84 -11.26
C LEU A 55 5.58 -7.88 -12.24
N ASN A 56 4.49 -7.56 -12.96
CA ASN A 56 3.91 -8.45 -13.96
C ASN A 56 4.92 -8.87 -15.04
N ASN A 57 5.85 -7.98 -15.36
CA ASN A 57 6.91 -8.29 -16.32
C ASN A 57 7.94 -9.29 -15.78
N LEU A 58 8.16 -9.33 -14.46
CA LEU A 58 9.09 -10.27 -13.84
C LEU A 58 8.52 -11.68 -13.76
N ILE A 59 7.21 -11.80 -13.56
CA ILE A 59 6.52 -13.09 -13.45
C ILE A 59 5.93 -13.59 -14.79
N GLY A 60 6.23 -12.90 -15.90
CA GLY A 60 5.79 -13.32 -17.23
C GLY A 60 4.30 -13.08 -17.54
N VAL A 61 3.57 -12.39 -16.69
CA VAL A 61 2.13 -12.09 -16.90
C VAL A 61 1.97 -10.95 -17.90
N LYS A 62 1.25 -11.20 -19.00
CA LYS A 62 0.87 -10.18 -19.97
C LYS A 62 -0.31 -9.39 -19.45
N VAL A 63 -0.11 -8.11 -19.18
CA VAL A 63 -1.18 -7.18 -18.80
C VAL A 63 -1.57 -6.34 -20.00
N PRO A 64 -2.86 -6.05 -20.22
CA PRO A 64 -3.30 -5.16 -21.27
C PRO A 64 -2.57 -3.82 -21.21
N LYS A 65 -2.13 -3.31 -22.36
CA LYS A 65 -1.48 -1.99 -22.45
C LYS A 65 -2.43 -0.94 -21.89
N GLN A 66 -2.11 -0.34 -20.77
CA GLN A 66 -2.78 0.85 -20.27
C GLN A 66 -2.27 2.08 -21.04
N LYS A 67 -3.14 3.07 -21.24
CA LYS A 67 -2.70 4.38 -21.75
C LYS A 67 -1.57 4.88 -20.86
N SER A 68 -0.43 5.23 -21.47
CA SER A 68 0.73 5.73 -20.73
C SER A 68 0.32 6.98 -19.96
N ASN A 69 0.41 6.92 -18.66
CA ASN A 69 0.46 8.09 -17.81
C ASN A 69 1.94 8.31 -17.48
N ASN A 70 2.35 9.54 -17.27
CA ASN A 70 3.73 9.88 -16.91
C ASN A 70 4.09 9.44 -15.46
N PHE A 71 3.30 8.55 -14.86
CA PHE A 71 3.54 8.03 -13.53
C PHE A 71 4.60 6.92 -13.60
N PRO A 72 5.64 6.94 -12.75
CA PRO A 72 6.71 5.95 -12.81
C PRO A 72 6.22 4.56 -12.43
N LYS A 73 6.68 3.54 -13.17
CA LYS A 73 6.37 2.13 -12.88
C LYS A 73 7.02 1.61 -11.60
N GLY A 74 7.95 2.35 -11.06
CA GLY A 74 8.58 2.14 -9.78
C GLY A 74 9.67 3.19 -9.59
N ILE A 75 9.83 3.64 -8.37
CA ILE A 75 10.82 4.66 -8.04
C ILE A 75 11.28 4.50 -6.61
N PHE A 76 12.59 4.66 -6.39
CA PHE A 76 13.20 4.62 -5.08
C PHE A 76 14.15 5.79 -4.88
N TYR A 77 14.24 6.24 -3.64
CA TYR A 77 15.08 7.35 -3.21
C TYR A 77 15.97 6.89 -2.07
N LYS A 78 17.24 7.28 -2.11
CA LYS A 78 18.17 7.12 -1.00
C LYS A 78 18.30 8.44 -0.27
N PRO A 79 17.78 8.57 0.96
CA PRO A 79 17.84 9.82 1.71
C PRO A 79 19.19 9.99 2.39
N ASP A 80 19.59 11.23 2.57
CA ASP A 80 20.78 11.62 3.36
C ASP A 80 20.40 12.16 4.74
N THR A 81 19.17 12.68 4.87
CA THR A 81 18.71 13.32 6.11
C THR A 81 17.46 12.64 6.64
N LEU A 82 17.43 12.40 7.94
CA LEU A 82 16.27 11.89 8.69
C LEU A 82 15.93 12.85 9.83
N ILE A 83 14.71 13.35 9.81
CA ILE A 83 14.13 14.20 10.88
C ILE A 83 12.97 13.44 11.52
N LYS A 84 12.96 13.36 12.84
CA LYS A 84 11.83 12.76 13.58
C LYS A 84 10.74 13.80 13.79
N LEU A 85 9.52 13.45 13.45
CA LEU A 85 8.33 14.27 13.65
C LEU A 85 7.41 13.64 14.70
N SER A 86 6.65 14.48 15.40
CA SER A 86 5.64 14.06 16.36
C SER A 86 4.49 13.26 15.71
N GLU A 87 3.69 12.57 16.52
CA GLU A 87 2.48 11.89 16.05
C GLU A 87 1.41 12.87 15.54
N ASN A 88 1.33 14.04 16.13
CA ASN A 88 0.39 15.09 15.75
C ASN A 88 1.00 16.00 14.70
N LEU A 89 1.01 15.54 13.45
CA LEU A 89 1.39 16.39 12.34
C LEU A 89 0.42 17.55 12.22
N LYS A 90 0.94 18.77 12.36
CA LYS A 90 0.19 20.01 12.12
C LYS A 90 0.76 20.65 10.86
N TYR A 91 -0.07 20.83 9.88
CA TYR A 91 0.24 21.58 8.67
C TYR A 91 -0.99 22.38 8.27
N ARG A 92 -0.81 23.63 7.94
CA ARG A 92 -1.86 24.52 7.45
C ARG A 92 -1.58 24.79 5.99
N SER A 93 -2.45 24.32 5.12
CA SER A 93 -2.37 24.62 3.71
C SER A 93 -2.79 26.05 3.44
N GLU A 94 -2.08 26.73 2.57
CA GLU A 94 -2.50 28.01 1.98
C GLU A 94 -3.64 27.80 0.97
N TYR A 95 -3.84 26.58 0.50
CA TYR A 95 -4.91 26.24 -0.44
C TYR A 95 -6.19 25.86 0.30
N GLN A 96 -7.24 26.63 0.13
CA GLN A 96 -8.57 26.20 0.53
C GLN A 96 -9.05 25.08 -0.40
N LEU A 97 -9.39 23.93 0.17
CA LEU A 97 -10.04 22.86 -0.56
C LEU A 97 -11.37 23.36 -1.10
N LYS A 98 -11.47 23.64 -2.40
CA LYS A 98 -12.76 23.93 -3.02
C LYS A 98 -13.68 22.73 -2.82
N LYS A 99 -14.88 22.99 -2.24
CA LYS A 99 -15.89 21.96 -1.96
C LYS A 99 -16.20 21.12 -3.21
N ASN A 100 -16.06 19.83 -3.04
CA ASN A 100 -16.70 18.71 -3.75
C ASN A 100 -16.90 18.83 -5.26
N LYS A 101 -15.84 18.54 -6.04
CA LYS A 101 -16.06 17.98 -7.36
C LYS A 101 -16.46 16.51 -7.19
N LYS A 102 -17.46 16.04 -7.97
CA LYS A 102 -17.86 14.63 -8.01
C LYS A 102 -16.66 13.76 -8.41
N PHE A 103 -16.61 12.55 -7.89
CA PHE A 103 -15.64 11.55 -8.34
C PHE A 103 -16.16 10.84 -9.58
N ASP A 104 -15.31 10.69 -10.58
CA ASP A 104 -15.53 9.77 -11.68
C ASP A 104 -15.20 8.36 -11.23
N ILE A 105 -16.09 7.43 -11.49
CA ILE A 105 -15.95 6.02 -11.10
C ILE A 105 -15.85 5.20 -12.38
N ASN A 106 -14.79 4.38 -12.49
CA ASN A 106 -14.56 3.57 -13.68
C ASN A 106 -15.52 2.38 -13.84
N ILE A 107 -16.20 1.95 -12.79
CA ILE A 107 -17.14 0.83 -12.77
C ILE A 107 -18.42 1.29 -12.07
N ASN A 108 -19.53 1.36 -12.81
CA ASN A 108 -20.84 1.59 -12.22
C ASN A 108 -21.44 0.29 -11.65
N LYS A 109 -22.58 0.39 -10.95
CA LYS A 109 -23.23 -0.75 -10.30
C LYS A 109 -23.59 -1.89 -11.28
N ALA A 110 -24.12 -1.57 -12.45
CA ALA A 110 -24.51 -2.57 -13.46
C ALA A 110 -23.29 -3.33 -13.98
N THR A 111 -22.23 -2.61 -14.34
CA THR A 111 -20.97 -3.19 -14.78
C THR A 111 -20.33 -4.05 -13.68
N TYR A 112 -20.34 -3.56 -12.42
CA TYR A 112 -19.84 -4.34 -11.29
C TYR A 112 -20.59 -5.65 -11.12
N THR A 113 -21.94 -5.63 -11.17
CA THR A 113 -22.77 -6.81 -11.03
C THR A 113 -22.49 -7.84 -12.14
N LYS A 114 -22.33 -7.39 -13.40
CA LYS A 114 -21.98 -8.26 -14.52
C LYS A 114 -20.62 -8.93 -14.31
N ILE A 115 -19.61 -8.17 -13.93
CA ILE A 115 -18.26 -8.67 -13.63
C ILE A 115 -18.31 -9.68 -12.47
N PHE A 116 -18.97 -9.32 -11.36
CA PHE A 116 -19.11 -10.17 -10.19
C PHE A 116 -19.76 -11.53 -10.53
N ASN A 117 -20.88 -11.51 -11.27
CA ASN A 117 -21.58 -12.74 -11.63
C ASN A 117 -20.73 -13.63 -12.56
N ASN A 118 -19.98 -13.03 -13.48
CA ASN A 118 -19.07 -13.79 -14.35
C ASN A 118 -17.96 -14.47 -13.53
N PHE A 119 -17.28 -13.72 -12.65
CA PHE A 119 -16.25 -14.29 -11.80
C PHE A 119 -16.76 -15.31 -10.79
N LYS A 120 -17.97 -15.10 -10.24
CA LYS A 120 -18.61 -16.10 -9.38
C LYS A 120 -18.83 -17.43 -10.09
N LYS A 121 -19.19 -17.42 -11.38
CA LYS A 121 -19.30 -18.64 -12.20
C LYS A 121 -17.93 -19.32 -12.36
N LYS A 122 -16.85 -18.55 -12.59
CA LYS A 122 -15.49 -19.09 -12.72
C LYS A 122 -14.97 -19.71 -11.41
N ILE A 123 -15.24 -19.08 -10.27
CA ILE A 123 -14.92 -19.65 -8.95
C ILE A 123 -15.67 -20.97 -8.75
N LYS A 124 -16.98 -21.03 -9.09
CA LYS A 124 -17.76 -22.28 -8.97
C LYS A 124 -17.24 -23.41 -9.87
N LYS A 125 -16.61 -23.09 -11.01
CA LYS A 125 -15.97 -24.07 -11.91
C LYS A 125 -14.56 -24.47 -11.47
N GLY A 126 -14.03 -23.90 -10.37
CA GLY A 126 -12.68 -24.17 -9.90
C GLY A 126 -11.57 -23.52 -10.73
N GLU A 127 -11.89 -22.59 -11.65
CA GLU A 127 -10.87 -21.88 -12.45
C GLU A 127 -10.00 -20.95 -11.58
N THR A 128 -10.53 -20.49 -10.45
CA THR A 128 -9.83 -19.70 -9.43
C THR A 128 -10.62 -19.77 -8.13
N TYR A 129 -9.98 -19.51 -7.00
CA TYR A 129 -10.61 -19.51 -5.68
C TYR A 129 -10.89 -18.13 -5.12
N GLN A 130 -10.19 -17.11 -5.61
CA GLN A 130 -10.36 -15.71 -5.18
C GLN A 130 -10.11 -14.73 -6.32
N ILE A 131 -10.89 -13.66 -6.36
CA ILE A 131 -10.72 -12.56 -7.32
C ILE A 131 -11.00 -11.24 -6.60
N LYS A 132 -10.15 -10.23 -6.83
CA LYS A 132 -10.35 -8.87 -6.34
C LYS A 132 -10.86 -7.96 -7.47
N ILE A 133 -12.07 -7.41 -7.31
CA ILE A 133 -12.62 -6.41 -8.23
C ILE A 133 -12.26 -5.03 -7.69
N CYS A 134 -11.44 -4.29 -8.43
CA CYS A 134 -10.97 -2.97 -8.01
C CYS A 134 -11.76 -1.86 -8.69
N THR A 135 -12.25 -0.90 -7.91
CA THR A 135 -12.91 0.31 -8.40
C THR A 135 -11.97 1.50 -8.28
N LYS A 136 -11.84 2.26 -9.35
CA LYS A 136 -10.99 3.45 -9.41
C LYS A 136 -11.85 4.71 -9.34
N TYR A 137 -11.54 5.58 -8.39
CA TYR A 137 -12.14 6.89 -8.25
C TYR A 137 -11.17 7.95 -8.75
N LYS A 138 -11.64 8.87 -9.58
CA LYS A 138 -10.87 10.00 -10.08
C LYS A 138 -11.54 11.31 -9.71
N ASN A 139 -10.73 12.31 -9.37
CA ASN A 139 -11.19 13.66 -9.14
C ASN A 139 -10.12 14.64 -9.65
N GLN A 140 -10.54 15.76 -10.24
CA GLN A 140 -9.63 16.78 -10.79
C GLN A 140 -9.44 17.97 -9.83
N SER A 141 -9.61 17.79 -8.54
CA SER A 141 -9.37 18.82 -7.55
C SER A 141 -7.88 19.07 -7.35
N LYS A 142 -7.50 20.34 -7.25
CA LYS A 142 -6.17 20.69 -6.74
C LYS A 142 -6.17 20.50 -5.23
N ILE A 143 -5.30 19.64 -4.75
CA ILE A 143 -5.11 19.39 -3.31
C ILE A 143 -3.64 19.61 -2.96
N ASP A 144 -3.40 20.10 -1.75
CA ASP A 144 -2.06 20.07 -1.17
C ASP A 144 -1.82 18.64 -0.62
N PRO A 145 -0.83 17.90 -1.15
CA PRO A 145 -0.59 16.53 -0.71
C PRO A 145 -0.22 16.43 0.77
N LEU A 146 0.47 17.43 1.32
CA LEU A 146 0.89 17.40 2.72
C LEU A 146 -0.30 17.64 3.66
N ASP A 147 -1.15 18.62 3.37
CA ASP A 147 -2.39 18.83 4.13
C ASP A 147 -3.28 17.59 4.07
N TYR A 148 -3.44 17.01 2.89
CA TYR A 148 -4.23 15.79 2.72
C TYR A 148 -3.66 14.62 3.53
N PHE A 149 -2.35 14.41 3.51
CA PHE A 149 -1.71 13.38 4.32
C PHE A 149 -1.91 13.61 5.82
N CYS A 150 -1.74 14.84 6.29
CA CYS A 150 -1.93 15.19 7.69
C CYS A 150 -3.37 14.93 8.17
N ARG A 151 -4.36 15.21 7.35
CA ARG A 151 -5.78 14.91 7.64
C ARG A 151 -6.07 13.42 7.60
N LEU A 152 -5.59 12.74 6.57
CA LEU A 152 -5.80 11.30 6.38
C LEU A 152 -5.16 10.50 7.53
N SER A 153 -3.94 10.83 7.93
CA SER A 153 -3.24 10.14 9.01
C SER A 153 -3.90 10.31 10.39
N LYS A 154 -4.65 11.41 10.60
CA LYS A 154 -5.44 11.62 11.83
C LYS A 154 -6.73 10.80 11.85
N THR A 155 -7.39 10.69 10.71
CA THR A 155 -8.68 9.99 10.59
C THR A 155 -8.50 8.48 10.41
N ASN A 156 -7.39 8.08 9.81
CA ASN A 156 -7.04 6.68 9.55
C ASN A 156 -5.69 6.36 10.20
N LEU A 157 -5.75 5.84 11.43
CA LEU A 157 -4.58 5.46 12.25
C LEU A 157 -3.94 4.15 11.77
N ALA A 158 -3.54 4.11 10.51
CA ALA A 158 -2.92 2.93 9.91
C ALA A 158 -1.44 2.80 10.33
N PRO A 159 -0.94 1.57 10.55
CA PRO A 159 0.46 1.34 10.90
C PRO A 159 1.43 1.72 9.79
N GLU A 160 1.03 1.53 8.53
CA GLU A 160 1.84 1.80 7.34
C GLU A 160 1.34 3.07 6.62
N ALA A 161 1.40 4.21 7.31
CA ALA A 161 1.06 5.49 6.71
C ALA A 161 2.32 6.14 6.12
N PHE A 162 2.25 6.55 4.84
CA PHE A 162 3.36 7.25 4.20
C PHE A 162 2.90 8.26 3.16
N MET A 163 3.78 9.21 2.86
CA MET A 163 3.69 10.13 1.75
C MET A 163 5.03 10.22 1.03
N ILE A 164 5.01 10.02 -0.28
CA ILE A 164 6.12 10.33 -1.18
C ILE A 164 5.70 11.52 -2.03
N LYS A 165 6.44 12.62 -1.98
CA LYS A 165 6.22 13.80 -2.82
C LYS A 165 7.43 13.98 -3.73
N ASP A 166 7.21 13.97 -5.03
CA ASP A 166 8.16 14.34 -6.08
C ASP A 166 7.68 15.62 -6.78
N LYS A 167 8.45 16.12 -7.76
CA LYS A 167 8.10 17.33 -8.52
C LYS A 167 6.72 17.21 -9.21
N ASN A 168 6.45 16.07 -9.83
CA ASN A 168 5.30 15.87 -10.73
C ASN A 168 4.18 15.01 -10.16
N PHE A 169 4.37 14.38 -9.00
CA PHE A 169 3.37 13.52 -8.39
C PHE A 169 3.55 13.41 -6.88
N SER A 170 2.50 12.94 -6.24
CA SER A 170 2.55 12.51 -4.84
C SER A 170 1.83 11.19 -4.67
N VAL A 171 2.38 10.32 -3.83
CA VAL A 171 1.74 9.06 -3.41
C VAL A 171 1.47 9.15 -1.92
N ILE A 172 0.22 8.95 -1.53
CA ILE A 172 -0.21 8.98 -0.14
C ILE A 172 -0.92 7.66 0.16
N SER A 173 -0.55 7.03 1.26
CA SER A 173 -1.16 5.79 1.70
C SER A 173 -1.31 5.75 3.21
N CYS A 174 -2.40 5.12 3.67
CA CYS A 174 -2.62 4.70 5.04
C CYS A 174 -3.03 3.22 5.00
N SER A 175 -2.05 2.33 4.84
CA SER A 175 -2.30 0.89 4.75
C SER A 175 -2.40 0.26 6.15
N PRO A 176 -3.42 -0.58 6.40
CA PRO A 176 -3.52 -1.30 7.68
C PRO A 176 -2.58 -2.50 7.75
N GLU A 177 -1.97 -2.89 6.64
CA GLU A 177 -1.33 -4.19 6.46
C GLU A 177 0.01 -4.08 5.74
N ASN A 178 0.98 -4.88 6.20
CA ASN A 178 2.25 -5.12 5.53
C ASN A 178 2.13 -6.30 4.58
N LEU A 179 2.58 -6.14 3.34
CA LEU A 179 2.62 -7.26 2.41
C LEU A 179 3.67 -8.29 2.84
N ILE A 180 4.88 -7.83 3.14
CA ILE A 180 6.00 -8.69 3.52
C ILE A 180 7.00 -7.92 4.38
N ILE A 181 7.54 -8.58 5.40
CA ILE A 181 8.62 -8.07 6.23
C ILE A 181 9.79 -9.05 6.16
N LYS A 182 10.96 -8.58 5.75
CA LYS A 182 12.20 -9.37 5.75
C LYS A 182 13.19 -8.78 6.76
N LYS A 183 13.68 -9.63 7.67
CA LYS A 183 14.72 -9.28 8.66
C LYS A 183 15.78 -10.37 8.66
N GLY A 184 16.94 -10.06 8.11
CA GLY A 184 17.99 -11.07 7.91
C GLY A 184 17.49 -12.23 7.02
N SER A 185 17.55 -13.45 7.52
CA SER A 185 17.01 -14.66 6.87
C SER A 185 15.52 -14.88 7.08
N SER A 186 14.90 -14.19 8.05
CA SER A 186 13.49 -14.35 8.35
C SER A 186 12.61 -13.50 7.44
N ILE A 187 11.56 -14.12 6.88
CA ILE A 187 10.52 -13.48 6.08
C ILE A 187 9.19 -13.73 6.78
N SER A 188 8.36 -12.71 6.90
CA SER A 188 7.04 -12.81 7.53
C SER A 188 6.02 -11.91 6.85
N THR A 189 4.76 -12.32 6.93
CA THR A 189 3.59 -11.55 6.56
C THR A 189 2.57 -11.55 7.71
N LYS A 190 1.63 -10.62 7.71
CA LYS A 190 0.59 -10.50 8.73
C LYS A 190 -0.74 -10.19 8.05
N PRO A 191 -1.37 -11.19 7.41
CA PRO A 191 -2.62 -10.98 6.70
C PRO A 191 -3.75 -10.56 7.63
N ILE A 192 -4.61 -9.67 7.13
CA ILE A 192 -5.79 -9.18 7.83
C ILE A 192 -7.03 -9.57 7.02
N ALA A 193 -8.03 -10.13 7.70
CA ALA A 193 -9.36 -10.37 7.13
C ALA A 193 -10.43 -10.00 8.15
N GLY A 194 -11.59 -9.59 7.63
CA GLY A 194 -12.72 -9.19 8.44
C GLY A 194 -12.62 -7.78 9.03
N THR A 195 -13.78 -7.18 9.27
CA THR A 195 -13.87 -5.84 9.86
C THR A 195 -15.02 -5.79 10.86
N LEU A 196 -14.74 -5.32 12.07
CA LEU A 196 -15.73 -5.06 13.09
C LEU A 196 -15.74 -3.58 13.44
N ARG A 197 -16.91 -2.95 13.29
CA ARG A 197 -17.06 -1.53 13.66
C ARG A 197 -16.83 -1.37 15.17
N LYS A 198 -15.85 -0.54 15.54
CA LYS A 198 -15.58 -0.22 16.95
C LYS A 198 -16.77 0.55 17.54
N LYS A 199 -17.39 -0.02 18.56
CA LYS A 199 -18.40 0.62 19.43
C LYS A 199 -17.84 0.79 20.84
N LYS A 200 -18.40 1.70 21.65
CA LYS A 200 -17.93 1.98 23.01
C LYS A 200 -17.86 0.73 23.91
N ASN A 201 -18.75 -0.22 23.71
CA ASN A 201 -18.90 -1.44 24.51
C ASN A 201 -18.18 -2.67 23.91
N ILE A 202 -17.39 -2.51 22.84
CA ILE A 202 -16.62 -3.60 22.23
C ILE A 202 -15.16 -3.45 22.65
N ASP A 203 -14.73 -4.31 23.55
CA ASP A 203 -13.34 -4.52 23.92
C ASP A 203 -12.68 -5.60 23.06
N LYS A 204 -11.38 -5.84 23.30
CA LYS A 204 -10.60 -6.84 22.56
C LYS A 204 -11.16 -8.26 22.70
N SER A 205 -11.66 -8.63 23.88
CA SER A 205 -12.19 -9.98 24.16
C SER A 205 -13.47 -10.22 23.36
N LYS A 206 -14.40 -9.25 23.37
CA LYS A 206 -15.65 -9.32 22.59
C LYS A 206 -15.37 -9.34 21.09
N ALA A 207 -14.39 -8.57 20.62
CA ALA A 207 -13.99 -8.61 19.22
C ALA A 207 -13.43 -9.98 18.80
N LEU A 208 -12.55 -10.57 19.61
CA LEU A 208 -12.02 -11.92 19.37
C LEU A 208 -13.13 -12.97 19.36
N LYS A 209 -14.07 -12.89 20.32
CA LYS A 209 -15.23 -13.81 20.38
C LYS A 209 -16.12 -13.68 19.14
N PHE A 210 -16.34 -12.44 18.66
CA PHE A 210 -17.08 -12.20 17.42
C PHE A 210 -16.43 -12.89 16.22
N PHE A 211 -15.13 -12.66 15.98
CA PHE A 211 -14.43 -13.26 14.84
C PHE A 211 -14.37 -14.79 14.94
N ARG A 212 -14.10 -15.36 16.13
CA ARG A 212 -14.08 -16.82 16.32
C ARG A 212 -15.42 -17.49 16.05
N LYS A 213 -16.53 -16.81 16.32
CA LYS A 213 -17.89 -17.33 16.05
C LYS A 213 -18.35 -17.11 14.62
N ASN A 214 -17.70 -16.20 13.88
CA ASN A 214 -18.07 -15.89 12.50
C ASN A 214 -17.37 -16.84 11.54
N VAL A 215 -18.09 -17.92 11.15
CA VAL A 215 -17.56 -18.97 10.27
C VAL A 215 -17.07 -18.41 8.93
N LYS A 216 -17.75 -17.39 8.36
CA LYS A 216 -17.36 -16.77 7.10
C LYS A 216 -16.00 -16.09 7.24
N GLU A 217 -15.86 -15.20 8.23
CA GLU A 217 -14.61 -14.42 8.44
C GLU A 217 -13.44 -15.36 8.78
N THR A 218 -13.68 -16.41 9.58
CA THR A 218 -12.65 -17.40 9.91
C THR A 218 -12.19 -18.19 8.67
N LYS A 219 -13.12 -18.63 7.82
CA LYS A 219 -12.78 -19.36 6.58
C LYS A 219 -12.02 -18.46 5.60
N GLU A 220 -12.43 -17.20 5.45
CA GLU A 220 -11.75 -16.23 4.60
C GLU A 220 -10.32 -15.98 5.10
N HIS A 221 -10.15 -15.74 6.40
CA HIS A 221 -8.83 -15.54 6.99
C HIS A 221 -7.91 -16.76 6.82
N ASN A 222 -8.39 -17.95 7.10
CA ASN A 222 -7.62 -19.19 6.94
C ASN A 222 -7.18 -19.39 5.48
N MET A 223 -8.06 -19.12 4.51
CA MET A 223 -7.74 -19.19 3.09
C MET A 223 -6.60 -18.23 2.72
N ILE A 224 -6.64 -16.98 3.22
CA ILE A 224 -5.58 -15.99 2.97
C ILE A 224 -4.26 -16.45 3.61
N VAL A 225 -4.29 -16.91 4.87
CA VAL A 225 -3.10 -17.42 5.58
C VAL A 225 -2.48 -18.59 4.84
N ASP A 226 -3.28 -19.55 4.36
CA ASP A 226 -2.77 -20.72 3.62
C ASP A 226 -2.12 -20.32 2.30
N MET A 227 -2.72 -19.37 1.58
CA MET A 227 -2.16 -18.82 0.35
C MET A 227 -0.80 -18.16 0.60
N GLU A 228 -0.74 -17.25 1.57
CA GLU A 228 0.50 -16.52 1.88
C GLU A 228 1.60 -17.44 2.41
N ARG A 229 1.24 -18.45 3.20
CA ARG A 229 2.17 -19.49 3.64
C ARG A 229 2.77 -20.25 2.44
N SER A 230 1.92 -20.64 1.48
CA SER A 230 2.39 -21.30 0.25
C SER A 230 3.30 -20.40 -0.58
N ASP A 231 2.99 -19.10 -0.67
CA ASP A 231 3.81 -18.15 -1.42
C ASP A 231 5.15 -17.86 -0.74
N LEU A 232 5.21 -17.83 0.59
CA LEU A 232 6.46 -17.65 1.34
C LEU A 232 7.37 -18.89 1.31
N SER A 233 6.83 -20.07 1.01
CA SER A 233 7.60 -21.33 0.96
C SER A 233 8.33 -21.55 -0.36
N LYS A 234 8.07 -20.77 -1.38
CA LYS A 234 8.75 -20.78 -2.70
C LYS A 234 10.04 -19.97 -2.67
#